data_f173695d9b0ce19a52c384065d1c2932
#
_entry.id   f173695d9b0ce19a52c384065d1c2932
#
_cell.length_a   1.000
_cell.length_b   1.000
_cell.length_c   1.000
_cell.angle_alpha   90.00
_cell.angle_beta   90.00
_cell.angle_gamma   90.00
#
_symmetry.space_group_name_H-M   'P 1'
#
loop_
_entity.id
_entity.type
_entity.pdbx_description
1 polymer ?
#
loop_
_entity_poly.entity_id
_entity_poly.type
_entity_poly.pdbx_seq_one_letter_code
_entity_poly.pdbx_strand_id
1 'polypeptide(L)'
;AAVMLAAAGQPSKANATEKLQTNDPSASEQWAFFNDGSFTSEEITKYPVYSDPFGQPSENAELLGTLVEVKKRQAVSGVDINLKQAWETYGNGSHDTIVAMIDTGIDASHEDLKDTLWVNTDEIPENGIDDDGNGYVDDRYGWNFYNNNNQIFTGNEDSHGTHGAGTISAG
;
A
#
# COMPACT_ATOMS: atom_id res chain seq x y z
N ALA A 1 -5.50 9.76 -14.19
CA ALA A 1 -6.86 9.28 -14.40
C ALA A 1 -6.82 7.75 -14.44
N ALA A 2 -7.26 7.12 -13.35
CA ALA A 2 -7.38 5.68 -13.30
C ALA A 2 -8.42 5.22 -14.34
N VAL A 3 -8.02 4.40 -15.30
CA VAL A 3 -8.95 3.75 -16.23
C VAL A 3 -9.40 2.45 -15.57
N MET A 4 -10.61 2.42 -15.01
CA MET A 4 -11.30 1.19 -14.72
C MET A 4 -11.89 0.64 -16.02
N LEU A 5 -11.38 -0.46 -16.53
CA LEU A 5 -12.09 -1.28 -17.52
C LEU A 5 -13.05 -2.20 -16.76
N ALA A 6 -14.33 -1.92 -16.82
CA ALA A 6 -15.37 -2.85 -16.39
C ALA A 6 -15.60 -3.87 -17.50
N ALA A 7 -15.09 -5.08 -17.36
CA ALA A 7 -15.50 -6.21 -18.16
C ALA A 7 -16.76 -6.83 -17.54
N ALA A 8 -17.91 -6.69 -18.20
CA ALA A 8 -19.14 -7.37 -17.83
C ALA A 8 -19.05 -8.86 -18.25
N GLY A 9 -18.48 -9.67 -17.38
CA GLY A 9 -18.57 -11.12 -17.43
C GLY A 9 -18.99 -11.63 -16.06
N GLN A 10 -19.99 -12.51 -16.00
CA GLN A 10 -20.39 -13.12 -14.73
C GLN A 10 -19.17 -13.85 -14.13
N PRO A 11 -18.83 -13.63 -12.84
CA PRO A 11 -17.73 -14.33 -12.22
C PRO A 11 -18.10 -15.83 -12.17
N SER A 12 -17.36 -16.65 -12.91
CA SER A 12 -17.29 -18.06 -12.61
C SER A 12 -16.71 -18.17 -11.21
N LYS A 13 -17.35 -18.93 -10.32
CA LYS A 13 -16.80 -19.23 -9.00
C LYS A 13 -15.43 -19.89 -9.22
N ALA A 14 -14.37 -19.09 -9.18
CA ALA A 14 -13.01 -19.59 -9.14
C ALA A 14 -12.88 -20.50 -7.91
N ASN A 15 -12.33 -21.68 -8.09
CA ASN A 15 -12.04 -22.58 -6.98
C ASN A 15 -11.09 -21.85 -6.01
N ALA A 16 -11.57 -21.63 -4.78
CA ALA A 16 -10.90 -20.89 -3.72
C ALA A 16 -9.60 -21.56 -3.19
N THR A 17 -9.00 -22.48 -3.92
CA THR A 17 -7.89 -23.32 -3.42
C THR A 17 -6.52 -23.04 -4.04
N GLU A 18 -6.41 -22.22 -5.07
CA GLU A 18 -5.11 -21.84 -5.62
C GLU A 18 -4.72 -20.45 -5.16
N LYS A 19 -3.67 -20.38 -4.34
CA LYS A 19 -3.08 -19.10 -3.87
C LYS A 19 -2.53 -18.29 -5.04
N LEU A 20 -2.51 -16.96 -4.86
CA LEU A 20 -1.80 -16.06 -5.74
C LEU A 20 -0.32 -16.48 -5.82
N GLN A 21 0.19 -16.69 -7.03
CA GLN A 21 1.59 -17.05 -7.25
C GLN A 21 2.42 -15.77 -7.40
N THR A 22 3.26 -15.49 -6.42
CA THR A 22 4.14 -14.32 -6.38
C THR A 22 5.44 -14.71 -5.67
N ASN A 23 6.51 -13.97 -5.91
CA ASN A 23 7.78 -14.10 -5.21
C ASN A 23 7.81 -13.36 -3.86
N ASP A 24 6.78 -12.55 -3.55
CA ASP A 24 6.68 -11.86 -2.28
C ASP A 24 6.37 -12.84 -1.13
N PRO A 25 7.27 -12.99 -0.13
CA PRO A 25 7.08 -13.88 1.01
C PRO A 25 5.88 -13.47 1.88
N SER A 26 5.47 -12.21 1.86
CA SER A 26 4.35 -11.66 2.62
C SER A 26 3.04 -11.60 1.84
N ALA A 27 2.99 -12.08 0.60
CA ALA A 27 1.78 -12.06 -0.22
C ALA A 27 0.56 -12.70 0.45
N SER A 28 0.79 -13.73 1.30
CA SER A 28 -0.29 -14.39 2.04
C SER A 28 -0.94 -13.50 3.11
N GLU A 29 -0.31 -12.41 3.49
CA GLU A 29 -0.81 -11.44 4.44
C GLU A 29 -1.64 -10.34 3.77
N GLN A 30 -1.55 -10.23 2.44
CA GLN A 30 -2.25 -9.24 1.62
C GLN A 30 -3.64 -9.76 1.20
N TRP A 31 -4.52 -9.94 2.18
CA TRP A 31 -5.87 -10.46 1.98
C TRP A 31 -6.73 -9.67 0.97
N ALA A 32 -6.41 -8.40 0.73
CA ALA A 32 -7.12 -7.59 -0.25
C ALA A 32 -6.89 -8.08 -1.69
N PHE A 33 -5.76 -8.72 -1.96
CA PHE A 33 -5.42 -9.26 -3.28
C PHE A 33 -5.99 -10.65 -3.51
N PHE A 34 -6.00 -11.48 -2.45
CA PHE A 34 -6.55 -12.82 -2.48
C PHE A 34 -7.05 -13.22 -1.09
N ASN A 35 -8.35 -13.44 -0.96
CA ASN A 35 -9.00 -13.80 0.29
C ASN A 35 -9.69 -15.17 0.16
N ASP A 36 -9.04 -16.20 0.67
CA ASP A 36 -9.58 -17.56 0.73
C ASP A 36 -10.53 -17.80 1.92
N GLY A 37 -10.73 -16.77 2.76
CA GLY A 37 -11.53 -16.84 3.97
C GLY A 37 -10.75 -17.33 5.20
N SER A 38 -9.47 -17.64 5.09
CA SER A 38 -8.65 -18.10 6.23
C SER A 38 -8.21 -16.97 7.16
N PHE A 39 -8.21 -15.72 6.66
CA PHE A 39 -7.82 -14.57 7.43
C PHE A 39 -8.78 -14.29 8.58
N THR A 40 -8.21 -13.99 9.75
CA THR A 40 -8.97 -13.56 10.93
C THR A 40 -8.41 -12.24 11.42
N SER A 41 -9.29 -11.31 11.78
CA SER A 41 -8.91 -10.06 12.45
C SER A 41 -9.40 -10.06 13.89
N GLU A 42 -8.66 -9.38 14.75
CA GLU A 42 -9.04 -9.13 16.13
C GLU A 42 -9.25 -7.63 16.35
N GLU A 43 -10.46 -7.26 16.69
CA GLU A 43 -10.77 -5.90 17.15
C GLU A 43 -10.60 -5.86 18.67
N ILE A 44 -9.63 -5.11 19.14
CA ILE A 44 -9.33 -4.97 20.56
C ILE A 44 -9.84 -3.63 21.05
N THR A 45 -10.86 -3.64 21.88
CA THR A 45 -11.36 -2.43 22.53
C THR A 45 -10.96 -2.44 24.01
N LYS A 46 -10.36 -1.34 24.46
CA LYS A 46 -9.90 -1.17 25.84
C LYS A 46 -10.76 -0.13 26.53
N TYR A 47 -11.35 -0.52 27.65
CA TYR A 47 -12.17 0.34 28.48
C TYR A 47 -11.46 0.56 29.81
N PRO A 48 -11.14 1.81 30.21
CA PRO A 48 -10.63 2.07 31.56
C PRO A 48 -11.72 1.78 32.60
N VAL A 49 -11.34 1.14 33.69
CA VAL A 49 -12.23 0.82 34.81
C VAL A 49 -11.82 1.71 35.98
N TYR A 50 -12.74 2.51 36.44
CA TYR A 50 -12.54 3.44 37.57
C TYR A 50 -13.24 2.95 38.82
N SER A 51 -12.81 3.43 39.99
CA SER A 51 -13.42 3.14 41.30
C SER A 51 -14.82 3.77 41.49
N ASP A 52 -15.16 4.74 40.63
CA ASP A 52 -16.50 5.33 40.61
C ASP A 52 -17.53 4.29 40.12
N PRO A 53 -18.61 4.03 40.87
CA PRO A 53 -19.65 3.07 40.51
C PRO A 53 -20.40 3.42 39.19
N PHE A 54 -20.27 4.65 38.70
CA PHE A 54 -20.84 5.07 37.41
C PHE A 54 -19.83 5.01 36.24
N GLY A 55 -18.59 4.55 36.51
CA GLY A 55 -17.55 4.33 35.48
C GLY A 55 -17.04 5.61 34.81
N GLN A 56 -17.29 6.77 35.40
CA GLN A 56 -16.84 8.06 34.85
C GLN A 56 -15.54 8.52 35.53
N PRO A 57 -14.58 9.09 34.78
CA PRO A 57 -13.41 9.70 35.38
C PRO A 57 -13.84 10.97 36.13
N SER A 58 -13.85 10.88 37.46
CA SER A 58 -14.02 12.02 38.36
C SER A 58 -12.68 12.39 38.99
N GLU A 59 -12.56 13.60 39.56
CA GLU A 59 -11.30 14.06 40.19
C GLU A 59 -10.77 13.14 41.30
N ASN A 60 -11.64 12.25 41.83
CA ASN A 60 -11.32 11.33 42.93
C ASN A 60 -11.41 9.85 42.50
N ALA A 61 -11.66 9.56 41.21
CA ALA A 61 -11.77 8.20 40.73
C ALA A 61 -10.39 7.59 40.50
N GLU A 62 -10.08 6.51 41.17
CA GLU A 62 -8.88 5.72 40.96
C GLU A 62 -9.07 4.78 39.76
N LEU A 63 -8.06 4.73 38.85
CA LEU A 63 -8.03 3.75 37.76
C LEU A 63 -7.72 2.36 38.35
N LEU A 64 -8.71 1.48 38.37
CA LEU A 64 -8.60 0.12 38.89
C LEU A 64 -7.98 -0.87 37.91
N GLY A 65 -8.03 -0.52 36.58
CA GLY A 65 -7.50 -1.36 35.54
C GLY A 65 -8.08 -1.03 34.14
N THR A 66 -7.92 -1.97 33.24
CA THR A 66 -8.45 -1.86 31.87
C THR A 66 -9.20 -3.16 31.53
N LEU A 67 -10.45 -3.02 31.17
CA LEU A 67 -11.21 -4.12 30.57
C LEU A 67 -10.84 -4.21 29.10
N VAL A 68 -10.49 -5.40 28.65
CA VAL A 68 -10.14 -5.67 27.24
C VAL A 68 -11.22 -6.56 26.63
N GLU A 69 -11.91 -6.04 25.63
CA GLU A 69 -12.82 -6.81 24.79
C GLU A 69 -12.12 -7.16 23.48
N VAL A 70 -12.11 -8.46 23.14
CA VAL A 70 -11.54 -8.95 21.88
C VAL A 70 -12.65 -9.56 21.04
N LYS A 71 -12.93 -8.94 19.88
CA LYS A 71 -13.87 -9.48 18.90
C LYS A 71 -13.08 -10.08 17.76
N LYS A 72 -13.26 -11.38 17.53
CA LYS A 72 -12.69 -12.08 16.37
C LYS A 72 -13.67 -12.04 15.21
N ARG A 73 -13.17 -11.67 14.04
CA ARG A 73 -13.93 -11.68 12.78
C ARG A 73 -13.24 -12.57 11.79
N GLN A 74 -13.98 -13.49 11.19
CA GLN A 74 -13.51 -14.34 10.10
C GLN A 74 -13.74 -13.63 8.78
N ALA A 75 -12.74 -13.65 7.89
CA ALA A 75 -12.88 -13.16 6.54
C ALA A 75 -13.90 -14.01 5.75
N VAL A 76 -14.55 -13.40 4.79
CA VAL A 76 -15.44 -14.07 3.85
C VAL A 76 -14.66 -14.33 2.56
N SER A 77 -14.50 -15.60 2.19
CA SER A 77 -13.79 -16.00 0.98
C SER A 77 -14.30 -15.26 -0.26
N GLY A 78 -13.39 -14.78 -1.09
CA GLY A 78 -13.69 -14.08 -2.33
C GLY A 78 -14.13 -12.62 -2.16
N VAL A 79 -14.02 -12.07 -0.95
CA VAL A 79 -14.18 -10.62 -0.72
C VAL A 79 -12.80 -9.97 -0.82
N ASP A 80 -12.35 -9.72 -2.03
CA ASP A 80 -11.06 -9.13 -2.40
C ASP A 80 -11.18 -8.33 -3.70
N ILE A 81 -10.08 -7.81 -4.22
CA ILE A 81 -10.06 -7.06 -5.49
C ILE A 81 -9.98 -7.94 -6.74
N ASN A 82 -10.01 -9.26 -6.56
CA ASN A 82 -9.95 -10.25 -7.64
C ASN A 82 -8.68 -10.15 -8.51
N LEU A 83 -7.54 -9.85 -7.88
CA LEU A 83 -6.26 -9.64 -8.57
C LEU A 83 -5.82 -10.90 -9.33
N LYS A 84 -6.04 -12.09 -8.75
CA LYS A 84 -5.69 -13.37 -9.39
C LYS A 84 -6.33 -13.49 -10.76
N GLN A 85 -7.65 -13.25 -10.86
CA GLN A 85 -8.37 -13.33 -12.14
C GLN A 85 -7.92 -12.23 -13.13
N ALA A 86 -7.59 -11.05 -12.63
CA ALA A 86 -7.04 -9.99 -13.46
C ALA A 86 -5.71 -10.41 -14.08
N TRP A 87 -4.79 -10.98 -13.31
CA TRP A 87 -3.51 -11.46 -13.81
C TRP A 87 -3.64 -12.66 -14.77
N GLU A 88 -4.55 -13.59 -14.50
CA GLU A 88 -4.83 -14.71 -15.42
C GLU A 88 -5.38 -14.23 -16.77
N THR A 89 -6.10 -13.12 -16.79
CA THR A 89 -6.76 -12.59 -17.99
C THR A 89 -5.87 -11.64 -18.77
N TYR A 90 -5.15 -10.76 -18.08
CA TYR A 90 -4.44 -9.63 -18.67
C TYR A 90 -2.93 -9.65 -18.43
N GLY A 91 -2.42 -10.63 -17.68
CA GLY A 91 -1.04 -10.65 -17.21
C GLY A 91 -0.82 -9.70 -16.01
N ASN A 92 0.41 -9.64 -15.56
CA ASN A 92 0.82 -8.84 -14.39
C ASN A 92 1.27 -7.41 -14.75
N GLY A 93 0.88 -6.93 -15.92
CA GLY A 93 1.18 -5.56 -16.35
C GLY A 93 2.28 -5.47 -17.40
N SER A 94 2.66 -4.25 -17.73
CA SER A 94 3.69 -3.92 -18.70
C SER A 94 4.43 -2.67 -18.25
N HIS A 95 5.73 -2.60 -18.51
CA HIS A 95 6.56 -1.41 -18.29
C HIS A 95 6.19 -0.25 -19.24
N ASP A 96 5.32 -0.47 -20.23
CA ASP A 96 4.85 0.59 -21.13
C ASP A 96 3.84 1.53 -20.48
N THR A 97 3.28 1.14 -19.33
CA THR A 97 2.30 1.95 -18.61
C THR A 97 2.95 2.64 -17.42
N ILE A 98 3.02 3.96 -17.45
CA ILE A 98 3.57 4.77 -16.37
C ILE A 98 2.44 5.18 -15.42
N VAL A 99 2.62 4.91 -14.13
CA VAL A 99 1.71 5.33 -13.06
C VAL A 99 2.39 6.43 -12.25
N ALA A 100 1.80 7.62 -12.22
CA ALA A 100 2.29 8.71 -11.39
C ALA A 100 1.79 8.55 -9.95
N MET A 101 2.71 8.44 -9.00
CA MET A 101 2.42 8.46 -7.57
C MET A 101 2.59 9.89 -7.03
N ILE A 102 1.49 10.50 -6.57
CA ILE A 102 1.49 11.82 -5.92
C ILE A 102 1.24 11.59 -4.44
N ASP A 103 2.31 11.51 -3.67
CA ASP A 103 2.26 11.09 -2.27
C ASP A 103 3.40 11.75 -1.45
N THR A 104 3.74 11.19 -0.30
CA THR A 104 4.77 11.72 0.61
C THR A 104 6.19 11.58 0.05
N GLY A 105 6.46 10.57 -0.76
CA GLY A 105 7.74 10.27 -1.37
C GLY A 105 7.90 8.78 -1.64
N ILE A 106 8.95 8.39 -2.37
CA ILE A 106 9.22 6.98 -2.72
C ILE A 106 10.70 6.70 -2.49
N ASP A 107 11.01 5.60 -1.78
CA ASP A 107 12.37 5.08 -1.72
C ASP A 107 12.75 4.39 -3.02
N ALA A 108 13.40 5.12 -3.91
CA ALA A 108 13.86 4.61 -5.21
C ALA A 108 14.98 3.55 -5.08
N SER A 109 15.55 3.38 -3.89
CA SER A 109 16.57 2.36 -3.63
C SER A 109 15.99 1.05 -3.10
N HIS A 110 14.69 1.00 -2.82
CA HIS A 110 14.01 -0.20 -2.29
C HIS A 110 14.17 -1.37 -3.26
N GLU A 111 14.52 -2.54 -2.73
CA GLU A 111 14.84 -3.72 -3.54
C GLU A 111 13.71 -4.16 -4.48
N ASP A 112 12.47 -4.01 -4.07
CA ASP A 112 11.27 -4.38 -4.85
C ASP A 112 10.81 -3.27 -5.83
N LEU A 113 11.39 -2.07 -5.76
CA LEU A 113 10.96 -0.94 -6.59
C LEU A 113 12.00 -0.50 -7.62
N LYS A 114 13.30 -0.63 -7.31
CA LYS A 114 14.41 -0.11 -8.13
C LYS A 114 14.36 -0.52 -9.61
N ASP A 115 13.81 -1.70 -9.90
CA ASP A 115 13.74 -2.27 -11.26
C ASP A 115 12.39 -1.99 -11.96
N THR A 116 11.40 -1.46 -11.22
CA THR A 116 10.05 -1.15 -11.73
C THR A 116 9.75 0.34 -11.81
N LEU A 117 10.55 1.18 -11.15
CA LEU A 117 10.39 2.61 -11.22
C LEU A 117 10.69 3.17 -12.61
N TRP A 118 9.85 4.10 -13.03
CA TRP A 118 10.16 4.93 -14.21
C TRP A 118 11.39 5.79 -13.94
N VAL A 119 12.24 5.92 -14.95
CA VAL A 119 13.47 6.71 -14.89
C VAL A 119 13.42 7.74 -15.98
N ASN A 120 13.59 9.03 -15.66
CA ASN A 120 13.86 10.06 -16.63
C ASN A 120 15.25 9.83 -17.25
N THR A 121 15.30 9.29 -18.47
CA THR A 121 16.55 8.96 -19.16
C THR A 121 17.14 10.14 -19.91
N ASP A 122 16.41 11.23 -20.01
CA ASP A 122 16.87 12.46 -20.67
C ASP A 122 17.67 13.35 -19.71
N GLU A 123 17.66 13.00 -18.40
CA GLU A 123 18.49 13.63 -17.37
C GLU A 123 19.82 12.88 -17.15
N ILE A 124 20.92 13.62 -17.08
CA ILE A 124 22.24 13.14 -16.67
C ILE A 124 22.33 13.26 -15.14
N PRO A 125 22.37 12.16 -14.39
CA PRO A 125 22.24 12.19 -12.95
C PRO A 125 23.31 13.06 -12.26
N GLU A 126 22.86 13.85 -11.28
CA GLU A 126 23.72 14.61 -10.35
C GLU A 126 24.67 15.61 -11.04
N ASN A 127 24.34 16.12 -12.22
CA ASN A 127 25.15 17.13 -12.91
C ASN A 127 24.73 18.56 -12.56
N GLY A 128 23.57 18.75 -11.91
CA GLY A 128 23.04 20.07 -11.52
C GLY A 128 22.46 20.88 -12.68
N ILE A 129 22.13 20.23 -13.78
CA ILE A 129 21.57 20.84 -14.99
C ILE A 129 20.22 20.17 -15.28
N ASP A 130 19.26 20.95 -15.73
CA ASP A 130 18.01 20.50 -16.32
C ASP A 130 18.30 20.17 -17.80
N ASP A 131 18.64 18.88 -18.07
CA ASP A 131 19.14 18.47 -19.39
C ASP A 131 18.02 18.37 -20.43
N ASP A 132 16.80 18.05 -20.01
CA ASP A 132 15.63 17.93 -20.89
C ASP A 132 14.82 19.24 -21.01
N GLY A 133 15.14 20.24 -20.19
CA GLY A 133 14.51 21.57 -20.24
C GLY A 133 13.08 21.60 -19.71
N ASN A 134 12.70 20.64 -18.85
CA ASN A 134 11.36 20.53 -18.29
C ASN A 134 11.10 21.45 -17.09
N GLY A 135 12.15 22.09 -16.55
CA GLY A 135 12.13 23.00 -15.40
C GLY A 135 12.50 22.35 -14.07
N TYR A 136 12.91 21.07 -14.08
CA TYR A 136 13.25 20.30 -12.89
C TYR A 136 14.65 19.71 -13.02
N VAL A 137 15.61 20.19 -12.25
CA VAL A 137 17.02 19.81 -12.31
C VAL A 137 17.22 18.40 -11.71
N ASP A 138 17.86 17.49 -12.47
CA ASP A 138 18.16 16.13 -12.03
C ASP A 138 16.92 15.34 -11.56
N ASP A 139 15.76 15.51 -12.15
CA ASP A 139 14.48 14.90 -11.73
C ASP A 139 14.31 13.43 -12.16
N ARG A 140 15.37 12.66 -12.03
CA ARG A 140 15.51 11.29 -12.54
C ARG A 140 14.36 10.36 -12.18
N TYR A 141 13.80 10.43 -10.95
CA TYR A 141 12.71 9.59 -10.47
C TYR A 141 11.44 10.37 -10.13
N GLY A 142 11.51 11.70 -10.23
CA GLY A 142 10.44 12.61 -9.88
C GLY A 142 10.92 13.84 -9.15
N TRP A 143 9.98 14.60 -8.57
CA TRP A 143 10.25 15.90 -7.98
C TRP A 143 9.57 16.10 -6.63
N ASN A 144 10.30 16.64 -5.68
CA ASN A 144 9.78 17.06 -4.38
C ASN A 144 9.26 18.49 -4.47
N PHE A 145 7.96 18.63 -4.70
CA PHE A 145 7.30 19.94 -4.84
C PHE A 145 7.26 20.74 -3.55
N TYR A 146 7.37 20.09 -2.40
CA TYR A 146 7.40 20.80 -1.11
C TYR A 146 8.74 21.48 -0.88
N ASN A 147 9.85 20.79 -1.15
CA ASN A 147 11.20 21.31 -0.98
C ASN A 147 11.78 21.91 -2.27
N ASN A 148 11.08 21.78 -3.39
CA ASN A 148 11.50 22.24 -4.70
C ASN A 148 12.87 21.69 -5.11
N ASN A 149 13.04 20.39 -5.05
CA ASN A 149 14.26 19.66 -5.42
C ASN A 149 13.96 18.22 -5.88
N ASN A 150 14.98 17.52 -6.34
CA ASN A 150 14.90 16.13 -6.82
C ASN A 150 14.95 15.07 -5.70
N GLN A 151 14.98 15.45 -4.43
CA GLN A 151 15.03 14.52 -3.31
C GLN A 151 13.61 14.04 -2.97
N ILE A 152 13.19 12.95 -3.59
CA ILE A 152 11.85 12.38 -3.45
C ILE A 152 11.71 11.42 -2.25
N PHE A 153 12.81 11.13 -1.53
CA PHE A 153 12.81 10.32 -0.32
C PHE A 153 13.64 10.98 0.76
N THR A 154 13.07 11.21 1.93
CA THR A 154 13.70 11.88 3.07
C THR A 154 13.74 11.01 4.34
N GLY A 155 13.17 9.81 4.29
CA GLY A 155 13.21 8.86 5.38
C GLY A 155 11.84 8.25 5.73
N ASN A 156 11.67 7.81 6.96
CA ASN A 156 10.50 7.03 7.38
C ASN A 156 9.13 7.70 7.18
N GLU A 157 9.08 9.02 7.09
CA GLU A 157 7.83 9.76 6.83
C GLU A 157 7.31 9.52 5.39
N ASP A 158 8.20 9.08 4.50
CA ASP A 158 7.88 8.78 3.10
C ASP A 158 7.47 7.30 2.90
N SER A 159 7.30 6.53 3.97
CA SER A 159 6.91 5.12 3.92
C SER A 159 5.54 4.91 3.27
N HIS A 160 4.62 5.87 3.38
CA HIS A 160 3.28 5.78 2.80
C HIS A 160 3.34 5.70 1.26
N GLY A 161 4.05 6.63 0.62
CA GLY A 161 4.22 6.60 -0.84
C GLY A 161 5.03 5.39 -1.32
N THR A 162 6.07 4.99 -0.58
CA THR A 162 6.85 3.77 -0.86
C THR A 162 5.96 2.52 -0.81
N HIS A 163 5.13 2.38 0.23
CA HIS A 163 4.17 1.29 0.35
C HIS A 163 3.14 1.28 -0.78
N GLY A 164 2.61 2.46 -1.14
CA GLY A 164 1.69 2.61 -2.25
C GLY A 164 2.31 2.21 -3.59
N ALA A 165 3.56 2.61 -3.85
CA ALA A 165 4.31 2.21 -5.04
C ALA A 165 4.53 0.70 -5.06
N GLY A 166 4.89 0.08 -3.94
CA GLY A 166 5.01 -1.38 -3.80
C GLY A 166 3.72 -2.11 -4.12
N THR A 167 2.59 -1.61 -3.63
CA THR A 167 1.27 -2.19 -3.95
C THR A 167 0.96 -2.18 -5.45
N ILE A 168 1.49 -1.21 -6.20
CA ILE A 168 1.24 -1.05 -7.64
C ILE A 168 2.23 -1.86 -8.47
N SER A 169 3.51 -1.86 -8.12
CA SER A 169 4.58 -2.26 -9.04
C SER A 169 5.74 -3.05 -8.42
N ALA A 170 5.66 -3.52 -7.19
CA ALA A 170 6.70 -4.38 -6.62
C ALA A 170 6.92 -5.63 -7.47
N GLY A 171 8.18 -5.99 -7.73
CA GLY A 171 8.60 -7.06 -8.63
C GLY A 171 9.31 -8.22 -7.94
#